data_a2d48ea531dbae0d3b7c875ebefac758
#
_entry.id   a2d48ea531dbae0d3b7c875ebefac758
#
_cell.length_a   1.000
_cell.length_b   1.000
_cell.length_c   1.000
_cell.angle_alpha   90.00
_cell.angle_beta   90.00
_cell.angle_gamma   90.00
#
_symmetry.space_group_name_H-M   'P 1'
#
loop_
_entity.id
_entity.type
_entity.pdbx_description
1 polymer ?
#
loop_
_entity_poly.entity_id
_entity_poly.type
_entity_poly.pdbx_seq_one_letter_code
_entity_poly.pdbx_strand_id
1 'polypeptide(L)'
;MVTRKDYTVEKVRAARSVLLELVHLLGEYREEIALIGGWVPEILFPVQEKPHVGSMDIDLALDHRKLKEEGYKTIRELLLSRGYQQGEHPYIFYRQITVEGAEVRVEVDFLSGEYEGTGKSHRHQKIQDILARKARGCDLVFDMLKEITIEGELPGGGKDSVTIRVATIVPFFIMKGIALDDRLKEKDAWDICYCIQNYPGGIDGLVEEFRPHMDHGLVREGLEKIAKHFASETHLGPKFVADFEELTDLDAREVLQRDAYEKVNYLLEKLCIV
;
A
#
# COMPACT_ATOMS: atom_id res chain seq x y z
N MET A 1 1.79 -16.12 -9.49
CA MET A 1 2.96 -15.23 -9.30
C MET A 1 2.67 -13.96 -10.08
N VAL A 2 2.72 -12.81 -9.44
CA VAL A 2 2.59 -11.48 -10.09
C VAL A 2 3.98 -10.87 -10.15
N THR A 3 4.41 -10.47 -11.33
CA THR A 3 5.75 -9.98 -11.60
C THR A 3 5.72 -8.52 -12.07
N ARG A 4 6.88 -7.90 -12.24
CA ARG A 4 7.01 -6.52 -12.70
C ARG A 4 6.33 -6.28 -14.06
N LYS A 5 6.33 -7.26 -14.98
CA LYS A 5 5.72 -7.16 -16.30
C LYS A 5 4.19 -7.09 -16.28
N ASP A 6 3.55 -7.58 -15.21
CA ASP A 6 2.11 -7.48 -15.07
C ASP A 6 1.63 -6.04 -14.83
N TYR A 7 2.54 -5.16 -14.36
CA TYR A 7 2.32 -3.73 -14.13
C TYR A 7 2.51 -2.95 -15.43
N THR A 8 1.63 -3.20 -16.40
CA THR A 8 1.69 -2.48 -17.68
C THR A 8 1.33 -1.01 -17.52
N VAL A 9 1.83 -0.17 -18.42
CA VAL A 9 1.61 1.28 -18.41
C VAL A 9 0.11 1.60 -18.38
N GLU A 10 -0.68 0.88 -19.17
CA GLU A 10 -2.13 1.08 -19.28
C GLU A 10 -2.84 0.78 -17.95
N LYS A 11 -2.50 -0.33 -17.30
CA LYS A 11 -3.11 -0.73 -16.03
C LYS A 11 -2.77 0.27 -14.90
N VAL A 12 -1.50 0.67 -14.81
CA VAL A 12 -1.04 1.63 -13.79
C VAL A 12 -1.65 3.01 -14.04
N ARG A 13 -1.71 3.48 -15.30
CA ARG A 13 -2.41 4.72 -15.67
C ARG A 13 -3.90 4.66 -15.33
N ALA A 14 -4.56 3.54 -15.63
CA ALA A 14 -5.96 3.34 -15.29
C ALA A 14 -6.17 3.46 -13.78
N ALA A 15 -5.38 2.76 -12.98
CA ALA A 15 -5.48 2.80 -11.52
C ALA A 15 -5.19 4.21 -10.96
N ARG A 16 -4.19 4.93 -11.51
CA ARG A 16 -3.89 6.31 -11.13
C ARG A 16 -5.05 7.27 -11.45
N SER A 17 -5.66 7.12 -12.62
CA SER A 17 -6.82 7.91 -13.05
C SER A 17 -8.03 7.69 -12.14
N VAL A 18 -8.30 6.44 -11.77
CA VAL A 18 -9.37 6.08 -10.82
C VAL A 18 -9.05 6.59 -9.42
N LEU A 19 -7.79 6.59 -8.99
CA LEU A 19 -7.38 7.16 -7.69
C LEU A 19 -7.73 8.65 -7.61
N LEU A 20 -7.44 9.43 -8.66
CA LEU A 20 -7.83 10.85 -8.74
C LEU A 20 -9.36 11.03 -8.67
N GLU A 21 -10.12 10.23 -9.44
CA GLU A 21 -11.58 10.24 -9.38
C GLU A 21 -12.10 9.94 -7.97
N LEU A 22 -11.52 8.96 -7.27
CA LEU A 22 -11.91 8.58 -5.92
C LEU A 22 -11.69 9.69 -4.89
N VAL A 23 -10.56 10.40 -4.97
CA VAL A 23 -10.28 11.52 -4.05
C VAL A 23 -11.33 12.61 -4.18
N HIS A 24 -11.76 12.94 -5.40
CA HIS A 24 -12.86 13.87 -5.62
C HIS A 24 -14.19 13.34 -5.12
N LEU A 25 -14.52 12.10 -5.50
CA LEU A 25 -15.79 11.46 -5.19
C LEU A 25 -16.02 11.35 -3.68
N LEU A 26 -14.95 11.04 -2.94
CA LEU A 26 -14.97 10.83 -1.50
C LEU A 26 -14.53 12.06 -0.70
N GLY A 27 -14.51 13.23 -1.32
CA GLY A 27 -14.01 14.47 -0.71
C GLY A 27 -14.69 14.87 0.60
N GLU A 28 -15.97 14.50 0.80
CA GLU A 28 -16.71 14.70 2.06
C GLU A 28 -16.10 13.90 3.22
N TYR A 29 -15.47 12.76 2.90
CA TYR A 29 -14.85 11.82 3.86
C TYR A 29 -13.32 11.89 3.87
N ARG A 30 -12.72 12.92 3.28
CA ARG A 30 -11.26 13.01 3.10
C ARG A 30 -10.48 12.92 4.42
N GLU A 31 -11.06 13.38 5.54
CA GLU A 31 -10.42 13.37 6.85
C GLU A 31 -10.40 11.98 7.50
N GLU A 32 -11.25 11.07 7.03
CA GLU A 32 -11.43 9.71 7.55
C GLU A 32 -10.89 8.65 6.61
N ILE A 33 -10.33 9.05 5.46
CA ILE A 33 -9.80 8.13 4.44
C ILE A 33 -8.32 8.41 4.21
N ALA A 34 -7.55 7.34 4.08
CA ALA A 34 -6.14 7.43 3.73
C ALA A 34 -5.74 6.40 2.68
N LEU A 35 -4.87 6.79 1.77
CA LEU A 35 -4.26 5.88 0.81
C LEU A 35 -3.19 5.03 1.50
N ILE A 36 -3.26 3.74 1.25
CA ILE A 36 -2.30 2.72 1.71
C ILE A 36 -1.87 1.84 0.53
N GLY A 37 -1.18 0.75 0.80
CA GLY A 37 -0.87 -0.25 -0.23
C GLY A 37 0.18 0.17 -1.25
N GLY A 38 0.08 -0.39 -2.45
CA GLY A 38 1.12 -0.31 -3.47
C GLY A 38 1.38 1.06 -4.08
N TRP A 39 0.49 2.05 -3.89
CA TRP A 39 0.67 3.42 -4.35
C TRP A 39 1.54 4.27 -3.42
N VAL A 40 1.70 3.88 -2.16
CA VAL A 40 2.45 4.66 -1.16
C VAL A 40 3.88 4.98 -1.59
N PRO A 41 4.70 4.01 -2.07
CA PRO A 41 6.07 4.31 -2.47
C PRO A 41 6.17 5.28 -3.65
N GLU A 42 5.31 5.14 -4.67
CA GLU A 42 5.30 6.03 -5.82
C GLU A 42 4.99 7.47 -5.41
N ILE A 43 4.05 7.66 -4.49
CA ILE A 43 3.61 8.99 -4.04
C ILE A 43 4.60 9.61 -3.06
N LEU A 44 5.22 8.81 -2.18
CA LEU A 44 6.23 9.31 -1.24
C LEU A 44 7.56 9.64 -1.94
N PHE A 45 7.91 8.92 -3.01
CA PHE A 45 9.18 9.03 -3.72
C PHE A 45 8.97 9.28 -5.22
N PRO A 46 8.35 10.42 -5.62
CA PRO A 46 7.92 10.63 -7.00
C PRO A 46 9.07 10.84 -8.01
N VAL A 47 10.24 11.21 -7.52
CA VAL A 47 11.41 11.50 -8.37
C VAL A 47 12.55 10.56 -8.00
N GLN A 48 12.67 9.47 -8.76
CA GLN A 48 13.73 8.48 -8.59
C GLN A 48 14.35 8.14 -9.95
N GLU A 49 15.62 7.75 -9.96
CA GLU A 49 16.29 7.27 -11.17
C GLU A 49 15.56 6.04 -11.77
N LYS A 50 15.11 5.14 -10.89
CA LYS A 50 14.23 4.02 -11.23
C LYS A 50 12.90 4.20 -10.50
N PRO A 51 11.86 4.72 -11.19
CA PRO A 51 10.59 4.95 -10.54
C PRO A 51 9.93 3.64 -10.07
N HIS A 52 9.11 3.75 -9.04
CA HIS A 52 8.29 2.66 -8.56
C HIS A 52 7.32 2.18 -9.66
N VAL A 53 6.97 0.90 -9.65
CA VAL A 53 6.05 0.34 -10.66
C VAL A 53 4.60 0.80 -10.50
N GLY A 54 4.27 1.49 -9.41
CA GLY A 54 2.91 1.86 -9.07
C GLY A 54 2.08 0.69 -8.52
N SER A 55 0.76 0.78 -8.65
CA SER A 55 -0.17 -0.31 -8.35
C SER A 55 -1.24 -0.43 -9.43
N MET A 56 -1.84 -1.62 -9.55
CA MET A 56 -2.98 -1.89 -10.45
C MET A 56 -4.32 -1.83 -9.69
N ASP A 57 -4.27 -1.79 -8.38
CA ASP A 57 -5.35 -1.71 -7.42
C ASP A 57 -5.19 -0.45 -6.55
N ILE A 58 -6.24 -0.08 -5.85
CA ILE A 58 -6.25 1.06 -4.93
C ILE A 58 -6.72 0.57 -3.57
N ASP A 59 -5.87 0.69 -2.57
CA ASP A 59 -6.18 0.34 -1.19
C ASP A 59 -6.46 1.62 -0.38
N LEU A 60 -7.66 1.72 0.20
CA LEU A 60 -8.06 2.84 1.04
C LEU A 60 -8.35 2.38 2.48
N ALA A 61 -7.66 2.99 3.43
CA ALA A 61 -7.95 2.83 4.86
C ALA A 61 -9.09 3.74 5.28
N LEU A 62 -10.04 3.19 6.06
CA LEU A 62 -11.14 3.93 6.67
C LEU A 62 -10.94 4.03 8.18
N ASP A 63 -10.96 5.26 8.73
CA ASP A 63 -10.92 5.48 10.18
C ASP A 63 -12.28 5.18 10.80
N HIS A 64 -12.47 3.93 11.23
CA HIS A 64 -13.71 3.47 11.85
C HIS A 64 -14.05 4.19 13.16
N ARG A 65 -13.07 4.87 13.76
CA ARG A 65 -13.26 5.64 15.02
C ARG A 65 -14.01 6.95 14.75
N LYS A 66 -13.82 7.53 13.56
CA LYS A 66 -14.40 8.81 13.13
C LYS A 66 -15.58 8.65 12.20
N LEU A 67 -15.54 7.69 11.28
CA LEU A 67 -16.63 7.40 10.33
C LEU A 67 -17.85 6.75 11.00
N LYS A 68 -18.46 7.44 11.98
CA LYS A 68 -19.63 6.93 12.71
C LYS A 68 -20.94 7.45 12.15
N GLU A 69 -20.94 8.64 11.58
CA GLU A 69 -22.12 9.30 11.06
C GLU A 69 -22.16 9.24 9.53
N GLU A 70 -23.35 9.13 8.98
CA GLU A 70 -23.55 9.23 7.55
C GLU A 70 -23.47 10.71 7.16
N GLY A 71 -22.64 11.02 6.16
CA GLY A 71 -22.65 12.33 5.52
C GLY A 71 -23.91 12.51 4.64
N TYR A 72 -23.86 13.41 3.70
CA TYR A 72 -24.98 13.64 2.76
C TYR A 72 -25.31 12.38 1.94
N LYS A 73 -24.29 11.60 1.58
CA LYS A 73 -24.41 10.28 0.97
C LYS A 73 -23.36 9.36 1.56
N THR A 74 -23.69 8.09 1.72
CA THR A 74 -22.72 7.09 2.17
C THR A 74 -21.64 6.86 1.11
N ILE A 75 -20.48 6.35 1.54
CA ILE A 75 -19.38 6.01 0.63
C ILE A 75 -19.87 5.06 -0.48
N ARG A 76 -20.66 4.06 -0.12
CA ARG A 76 -21.22 3.10 -1.09
C ARG A 76 -22.14 3.77 -2.11
N GLU A 77 -23.03 4.66 -1.67
CA GLU A 77 -23.93 5.40 -2.57
C GLU A 77 -23.14 6.29 -3.55
N LEU A 78 -22.09 6.95 -3.07
CA LEU A 78 -21.20 7.76 -3.90
C LEU A 78 -20.54 6.89 -4.98
N LEU A 79 -19.97 5.75 -4.60
CA LEU A 79 -19.32 4.82 -5.53
C LEU A 79 -20.30 4.30 -6.60
N LEU A 80 -21.48 3.80 -6.17
CA LEU A 80 -22.48 3.29 -7.11
C LEU A 80 -23.00 4.37 -8.05
N SER A 81 -23.18 5.59 -7.57
CA SER A 81 -23.63 6.73 -8.40
C SER A 81 -22.62 7.10 -9.49
N ARG A 82 -21.33 6.79 -9.30
CA ARG A 82 -20.25 7.03 -10.26
C ARG A 82 -19.96 5.83 -11.17
N GLY A 83 -20.73 4.74 -11.01
CA GLY A 83 -20.62 3.55 -11.85
C GLY A 83 -19.58 2.53 -11.36
N TYR A 84 -19.16 2.61 -10.10
CA TYR A 84 -18.44 1.53 -9.47
C TYR A 84 -19.38 0.34 -9.23
N GLN A 85 -18.86 -0.86 -9.36
CA GLN A 85 -19.59 -2.10 -9.12
C GLN A 85 -19.00 -2.80 -7.91
N GLN A 86 -19.86 -3.17 -6.96
CA GLN A 86 -19.42 -3.97 -5.81
C GLN A 86 -19.07 -5.38 -6.25
N GLY A 87 -17.93 -5.89 -5.78
CA GLY A 87 -17.48 -7.24 -6.05
C GLY A 87 -18.18 -8.31 -5.21
N GLU A 88 -17.70 -9.55 -5.33
CA GLU A 88 -18.18 -10.67 -4.50
C GLU A 88 -17.86 -10.43 -3.02
N HIS A 89 -16.71 -9.83 -2.74
CA HIS A 89 -16.35 -9.39 -1.41
C HIS A 89 -16.91 -7.99 -1.14
N PRO A 90 -17.57 -7.75 0.00
CA PRO A 90 -18.29 -6.51 0.26
C PRO A 90 -17.40 -5.26 0.42
N TYR A 91 -16.09 -5.45 0.58
CA TYR A 91 -15.08 -4.40 0.69
C TYR A 91 -14.39 -4.09 -0.63
N ILE A 92 -14.66 -4.86 -1.70
CA ILE A 92 -14.08 -4.68 -3.03
C ILE A 92 -15.08 -3.99 -3.94
N PHE A 93 -14.61 -2.96 -4.62
CA PHE A 93 -15.33 -2.29 -5.70
C PHE A 93 -14.48 -2.29 -6.96
N TYR A 94 -15.13 -2.29 -8.10
CA TYR A 94 -14.49 -2.24 -9.41
C TYR A 94 -14.94 -1.02 -10.19
N ARG A 95 -13.99 -0.35 -10.81
CA ARG A 95 -14.23 0.72 -11.76
C ARG A 95 -13.73 0.32 -13.14
N GLN A 96 -14.61 0.28 -14.12
CA GLN A 96 -14.23 0.03 -15.50
C GLN A 96 -14.02 1.34 -16.24
N ILE A 97 -12.85 1.50 -16.86
CA ILE A 97 -12.49 2.68 -17.63
C ILE A 97 -11.78 2.26 -18.92
N THR A 98 -11.76 3.16 -19.90
CA THR A 98 -11.04 2.96 -21.15
C THR A 98 -9.76 3.80 -21.15
N VAL A 99 -8.62 3.16 -21.37
CA VAL A 99 -7.31 3.82 -21.49
C VAL A 99 -6.73 3.42 -22.85
N GLU A 100 -6.46 4.41 -23.70
CA GLU A 100 -5.90 4.19 -25.06
C GLU A 100 -6.66 3.15 -25.87
N GLY A 101 -7.98 3.08 -25.70
CA GLY A 101 -8.87 2.15 -26.42
C GLY A 101 -8.98 0.75 -25.79
N ALA A 102 -8.22 0.44 -24.75
CA ALA A 102 -8.33 -0.79 -23.98
C ALA A 102 -9.23 -0.60 -22.74
N GLU A 103 -10.14 -1.55 -22.51
CA GLU A 103 -10.92 -1.58 -21.29
C GLU A 103 -10.09 -2.15 -20.14
N VAL A 104 -9.98 -1.38 -19.07
CA VAL A 104 -9.27 -1.77 -17.85
C VAL A 104 -10.23 -1.71 -16.66
N ARG A 105 -10.28 -2.81 -15.90
CA ARG A 105 -11.02 -2.90 -14.66
C ARG A 105 -10.07 -2.67 -13.49
N VAL A 106 -10.27 -1.58 -12.76
CA VAL A 106 -9.48 -1.21 -11.59
C VAL A 106 -10.22 -1.67 -10.33
N GLU A 107 -9.50 -2.36 -9.46
CA GLU A 107 -9.99 -2.80 -8.15
C GLU A 107 -9.74 -1.72 -7.09
N VAL A 108 -10.71 -1.53 -6.20
CA VAL A 108 -10.64 -0.62 -5.05
C VAL A 108 -10.99 -1.40 -3.80
N ASP A 109 -10.04 -1.52 -2.89
CA ASP A 109 -10.19 -2.21 -1.61
C ASP A 109 -10.37 -1.22 -0.47
N PHE A 110 -11.40 -1.44 0.36
CA PHE A 110 -11.61 -0.71 1.59
C PHE A 110 -11.18 -1.53 2.80
N LEU A 111 -10.19 -0.99 3.54
CA LEU A 111 -9.61 -1.62 4.71
C LEU A 111 -9.89 -0.78 5.96
N SER A 112 -9.83 -1.42 7.11
CA SER A 112 -9.98 -0.75 8.40
C SER A 112 -9.11 -1.45 9.44
N GLY A 113 -8.82 -0.76 10.55
CA GLY A 113 -8.10 -1.33 11.66
C GLY A 113 -8.86 -2.43 12.40
N GLU A 114 -8.16 -3.09 13.30
CA GLU A 114 -8.73 -4.07 14.20
C GLU A 114 -9.42 -3.37 15.36
N TYR A 115 -10.65 -3.81 15.69
CA TYR A 115 -11.38 -3.31 16.84
C TYR A 115 -10.65 -3.70 18.13
N GLU A 116 -10.37 -2.74 19.01
CA GLU A 116 -9.74 -3.01 20.30
C GLU A 116 -10.53 -4.08 21.08
N GLY A 117 -9.84 -5.14 21.49
CA GLY A 117 -10.26 -6.03 22.58
C GLY A 117 -11.22 -7.15 22.28
N THR A 118 -11.69 -7.36 21.06
CA THR A 118 -12.46 -8.55 20.74
C THR A 118 -11.64 -9.52 19.89
N GLY A 119 -10.81 -10.35 20.51
CA GLY A 119 -10.04 -11.41 19.84
C GLY A 119 -10.91 -12.45 19.09
N LYS A 120 -12.01 -12.06 18.47
CA LYS A 120 -12.94 -12.89 17.73
C LYS A 120 -13.10 -12.40 16.29
N SER A 121 -12.61 -13.19 15.45
CA SER A 121 -13.04 -13.77 14.15
C SER A 121 -13.96 -12.99 13.19
N HIS A 122 -14.29 -11.73 13.37
CA HIS A 122 -14.95 -11.00 12.29
C HIS A 122 -13.90 -10.40 11.37
N ARG A 123 -13.77 -10.96 10.16
CA ARG A 123 -12.84 -10.51 9.11
C ARG A 123 -13.20 -9.14 8.52
N HIS A 124 -14.37 -8.60 8.89
CA HIS A 124 -14.89 -7.35 8.35
C HIS A 124 -15.37 -6.44 9.47
N GLN A 125 -15.28 -5.15 9.23
CA GLN A 125 -15.83 -4.10 10.08
C GLN A 125 -16.86 -3.32 9.28
N LYS A 126 -18.09 -3.19 9.84
CA LYS A 126 -19.12 -2.35 9.22
C LYS A 126 -18.82 -0.88 9.53
N ILE A 127 -18.63 -0.10 8.49
CA ILE A 127 -18.43 1.34 8.53
C ILE A 127 -19.45 1.95 7.60
N GLN A 128 -20.43 2.65 8.15
CA GLN A 128 -21.62 3.07 7.41
C GLN A 128 -22.27 1.85 6.71
N ASP A 129 -22.36 1.86 5.39
CA ASP A 129 -22.90 0.79 4.55
C ASP A 129 -21.80 -0.05 3.85
N ILE A 130 -20.53 0.16 4.18
CA ILE A 130 -19.39 -0.64 3.70
C ILE A 130 -18.98 -1.64 4.78
N LEU A 131 -18.69 -2.87 4.35
CA LEU A 131 -18.02 -3.87 5.16
C LEU A 131 -16.51 -3.84 4.83
N ALA A 132 -15.75 -2.97 5.49
CA ALA A 132 -14.31 -2.90 5.29
C ALA A 132 -13.60 -4.17 5.76
N ARG A 133 -12.55 -4.58 5.03
CA ARG A 133 -11.69 -5.70 5.44
C ARG A 133 -10.79 -5.25 6.59
N LYS A 134 -10.75 -6.03 7.66
CA LYS A 134 -9.80 -5.77 8.75
C LYS A 134 -8.38 -6.05 8.30
N ALA A 135 -7.51 -5.08 8.53
CA ALA A 135 -6.08 -5.17 8.25
C ALA A 135 -5.28 -4.72 9.47
N ARG A 136 -4.47 -5.63 9.99
CA ARG A 136 -3.60 -5.34 11.13
C ARG A 136 -2.59 -4.26 10.78
N GLY A 137 -2.43 -3.27 11.65
CA GLY A 137 -1.58 -2.11 11.40
C GLY A 137 -2.27 -0.96 10.68
N CYS A 138 -3.49 -1.14 10.16
CA CYS A 138 -4.23 -0.09 9.45
C CYS A 138 -4.55 1.12 10.35
N ASP A 139 -4.75 0.92 11.66
CA ASP A 139 -5.00 2.00 12.62
C ASP A 139 -3.81 2.96 12.77
N LEU A 140 -2.57 2.44 12.65
CA LEU A 140 -1.34 3.25 12.70
C LEU A 140 -1.30 4.32 11.60
N VAL A 141 -1.96 4.06 10.48
CA VAL A 141 -1.99 4.98 9.34
C VAL A 141 -2.53 6.33 9.76
N PHE A 142 -3.61 6.36 10.55
CA PHE A 142 -4.29 7.59 10.95
C PHE A 142 -3.52 8.42 11.99
N ASP A 143 -2.53 7.82 12.64
CA ASP A 143 -1.62 8.50 13.55
C ASP A 143 -0.36 9.03 12.83
N MET A 144 -0.08 8.53 11.60
CA MET A 144 1.13 8.82 10.82
C MET A 144 0.80 9.05 9.35
N LEU A 145 0.11 10.15 9.07
CA LEU A 145 -0.32 10.56 7.73
C LEU A 145 0.51 11.69 7.17
N LYS A 146 0.56 11.77 5.85
CA LYS A 146 1.07 12.92 5.10
C LYS A 146 0.04 13.34 4.06
N GLU A 147 -0.22 14.64 3.93
CA GLU A 147 -1.01 15.19 2.83
C GLU A 147 -0.09 15.50 1.66
N ILE A 148 -0.44 14.96 0.50
CA ILE A 148 0.34 15.11 -0.73
C ILE A 148 -0.59 15.47 -1.86
N THR A 149 -0.21 16.46 -2.65
CA THR A 149 -0.91 16.80 -3.88
C THR A 149 -0.37 15.97 -5.03
N ILE A 150 -1.26 15.28 -5.72
CA ILE A 150 -0.95 14.48 -6.90
C ILE A 150 -1.69 15.04 -8.11
N GLU A 151 -1.06 14.97 -9.27
CA GLU A 151 -1.61 15.41 -10.55
C GLU A 151 -1.78 14.22 -11.49
N GLY A 152 -2.74 14.31 -12.39
CA GLY A 152 -2.95 13.27 -13.39
C GLY A 152 -4.18 13.52 -14.25
N GLU A 153 -4.55 12.51 -15.02
CA GLU A 153 -5.69 12.55 -15.91
C GLU A 153 -6.86 11.76 -15.29
N LEU A 154 -8.06 12.35 -15.33
CA LEU A 154 -9.29 11.70 -14.87
C LEU A 154 -9.80 10.64 -15.87
N PRO A 155 -10.62 9.65 -15.44
CA PRO A 155 -11.17 8.62 -16.32
C PRO A 155 -11.97 9.13 -17.52
N GLY A 156 -12.50 10.34 -17.46
CA GLY A 156 -13.23 10.98 -18.57
C GLY A 156 -12.37 11.90 -19.44
N GLY A 157 -11.05 11.92 -19.21
CA GLY A 157 -10.12 12.89 -19.78
C GLY A 157 -10.09 14.17 -18.94
N GLY A 158 -9.13 15.03 -19.25
CA GLY A 158 -8.87 16.25 -18.48
C GLY A 158 -7.84 16.02 -17.36
N LYS A 159 -6.94 16.99 -17.24
CA LYS A 159 -5.93 17.00 -16.16
C LYS A 159 -6.52 17.61 -14.90
N ASP A 160 -6.18 17.03 -13.76
CA ASP A 160 -6.61 17.50 -12.47
C ASP A 160 -5.53 17.30 -11.41
N SER A 161 -5.71 17.98 -10.29
CA SER A 161 -4.81 17.98 -9.14
C SER A 161 -5.61 17.81 -7.87
N VAL A 162 -5.28 16.82 -7.07
CA VAL A 162 -6.00 16.49 -5.83
C VAL A 162 -5.02 16.33 -4.67
N THR A 163 -5.45 16.73 -3.48
CA THR A 163 -4.70 16.46 -2.25
C THR A 163 -5.27 15.24 -1.56
N ILE A 164 -4.40 14.25 -1.32
CA ILE A 164 -4.73 12.97 -0.69
C ILE A 164 -3.92 12.78 0.59
N ARG A 165 -4.54 12.14 1.58
CA ARG A 165 -3.87 11.68 2.79
C ARG A 165 -3.28 10.30 2.53
N VAL A 166 -1.99 10.15 2.77
CA VAL A 166 -1.20 8.96 2.45
C VAL A 166 -0.52 8.45 3.71
N ALA A 167 -0.47 7.15 3.89
CA ALA A 167 0.35 6.53 4.93
C ALA A 167 1.81 6.96 4.81
N THR A 168 2.45 7.30 5.92
CA THR A 168 3.90 7.49 5.93
C THR A 168 4.64 6.17 5.80
N ILE A 169 5.97 6.22 5.76
CA ILE A 169 6.79 5.03 5.52
C ILE A 169 6.68 4.01 6.66
N VAL A 170 6.51 4.44 7.91
CA VAL A 170 6.45 3.54 9.06
C VAL A 170 5.22 2.62 8.97
N PRO A 171 3.96 3.10 8.95
CA PRO A 171 2.80 2.23 8.80
C PRO A 171 2.83 1.42 7.50
N PHE A 172 3.38 1.97 6.40
CA PHE A 172 3.56 1.21 5.16
C PHE A 172 4.41 -0.03 5.37
N PHE A 173 5.60 0.09 5.98
CA PHE A 173 6.48 -1.04 6.28
C PHE A 173 5.81 -2.08 7.18
N ILE A 174 5.11 -1.62 8.22
CA ILE A 174 4.44 -2.53 9.17
C ILE A 174 3.37 -3.34 8.45
N MET A 175 2.52 -2.68 7.67
CA MET A 175 1.49 -3.37 6.91
C MET A 175 2.09 -4.31 5.85
N LYS A 176 3.20 -3.93 5.19
CA LYS A 176 3.91 -4.79 4.23
C LYS A 176 4.59 -5.97 4.89
N GLY A 177 5.21 -5.80 6.07
CA GLY A 177 5.79 -6.90 6.85
C GLY A 177 4.74 -7.93 7.28
N ILE A 178 3.59 -7.46 7.78
CA ILE A 178 2.46 -8.32 8.14
C ILE A 178 1.91 -9.03 6.90
N ALA A 179 1.70 -8.30 5.80
CA ALA A 179 1.17 -8.86 4.56
C ALA A 179 2.13 -9.91 3.94
N LEU A 180 3.44 -9.65 3.97
CA LEU A 180 4.46 -10.60 3.52
C LEU A 180 4.40 -11.91 4.30
N ASP A 181 4.22 -11.83 5.63
CA ASP A 181 4.10 -13.01 6.48
C ASP A 181 2.80 -13.79 6.24
N ASP A 182 1.70 -13.08 5.98
CA ASP A 182 0.37 -13.67 5.86
C ASP A 182 0.11 -14.30 4.47
N ARG A 183 0.61 -13.69 3.39
CA ARG A 183 0.23 -14.06 2.02
C ARG A 183 1.39 -14.41 1.08
N LEU A 184 2.64 -14.20 1.51
CA LEU A 184 3.87 -14.56 0.80
C LEU A 184 3.87 -14.08 -0.67
N LYS A 185 3.62 -12.77 -0.89
CA LYS A 185 3.65 -12.17 -2.23
C LYS A 185 4.98 -11.48 -2.53
N GLU A 186 5.50 -11.72 -3.72
CA GLU A 186 6.79 -11.22 -4.20
C GLU A 186 6.88 -9.70 -4.13
N LYS A 187 5.81 -9.00 -4.53
CA LYS A 187 5.77 -7.54 -4.52
C LYS A 187 5.90 -6.96 -3.11
N ASP A 188 5.40 -7.62 -2.06
CA ASP A 188 5.50 -7.08 -0.71
C ASP A 188 6.97 -7.01 -0.25
N ALA A 189 7.79 -8.01 -0.57
CA ALA A 189 9.23 -8.00 -0.32
C ALA A 189 9.95 -6.96 -1.20
N TRP A 190 9.57 -6.86 -2.47
CA TRP A 190 10.13 -5.90 -3.40
C TRP A 190 9.83 -4.45 -2.99
N ASP A 191 8.59 -4.14 -2.59
CA ASP A 191 8.18 -2.81 -2.12
C ASP A 191 9.00 -2.37 -0.90
N ILE A 192 9.27 -3.28 0.05
CA ILE A 192 10.14 -3.02 1.22
C ILE A 192 11.54 -2.65 0.76
N CYS A 193 12.17 -3.46 -0.10
CA CYS A 193 13.52 -3.21 -0.59
C CYS A 193 13.60 -1.93 -1.42
N TYR A 194 12.58 -1.67 -2.27
CA TYR A 194 12.49 -0.42 -3.03
C TYR A 194 12.51 0.81 -2.11
N CYS A 195 11.70 0.78 -1.05
CA CYS A 195 11.64 1.90 -0.11
C CYS A 195 12.97 2.10 0.64
N ILE A 196 13.63 1.04 1.08
CA ILE A 196 14.95 1.14 1.74
C ILE A 196 15.98 1.80 0.80
N GLN A 197 15.97 1.40 -0.47
CA GLN A 197 16.92 1.90 -1.47
C GLN A 197 16.67 3.36 -1.84
N ASN A 198 15.41 3.80 -1.84
CA ASN A 198 15.02 5.11 -2.38
C ASN A 198 14.58 6.11 -1.31
N TYR A 199 14.73 5.78 -0.01
CA TYR A 199 14.36 6.68 1.07
C TYR A 199 15.29 7.93 1.09
N PRO A 200 14.76 9.13 1.19
CA PRO A 200 15.56 10.34 1.31
C PRO A 200 16.48 10.29 2.54
N GLY A 201 17.78 10.51 2.35
CA GLY A 201 18.76 10.36 3.43
C GLY A 201 19.26 8.93 3.64
N GLY A 202 18.85 7.98 2.77
CA GLY A 202 19.28 6.59 2.83
C GLY A 202 18.76 5.84 4.04
N ILE A 203 19.42 4.73 4.38
CA ILE A 203 19.02 3.86 5.50
C ILE A 203 19.07 4.60 6.84
N ASP A 204 20.06 5.46 7.06
CA ASP A 204 20.15 6.22 8.31
C ASP A 204 18.97 7.18 8.47
N GLY A 205 18.53 7.84 7.41
CA GLY A 205 17.31 8.66 7.40
C GLY A 205 16.07 7.84 7.72
N LEU A 206 15.98 6.63 7.18
CA LEU A 206 14.88 5.71 7.46
C LEU A 206 14.89 5.24 8.93
N VAL A 207 16.07 4.97 9.49
CA VAL A 207 16.25 4.63 10.92
C VAL A 207 15.72 5.75 11.82
N GLU A 208 16.05 7.02 11.52
CA GLU A 208 15.55 8.16 12.30
C GLU A 208 14.03 8.29 12.23
N GLU A 209 13.42 7.96 11.09
CA GLU A 209 11.95 7.93 10.94
C GLU A 209 11.29 6.86 11.82
N PHE A 210 11.90 5.68 11.93
CA PHE A 210 11.38 4.60 12.76
C PHE A 210 11.60 4.80 14.27
N ARG A 211 12.69 5.45 14.65
CA ARG A 211 13.16 5.54 16.05
C ARG A 211 12.08 6.00 17.05
N PRO A 212 11.27 7.04 16.78
CA PRO A 212 10.23 7.49 17.71
C PRO A 212 9.11 6.46 17.94
N HIS A 213 9.00 5.45 17.07
CA HIS A 213 7.90 4.49 17.05
C HIS A 213 8.30 3.09 17.51
N MET A 214 9.57 2.88 17.90
CA MET A 214 10.10 1.55 18.24
C MET A 214 9.49 0.93 19.50
N ASP A 215 8.91 1.74 20.38
CA ASP A 215 8.18 1.25 21.56
C ASP A 215 6.77 0.74 21.24
N HIS A 216 6.28 0.98 20.03
CA HIS A 216 4.94 0.54 19.62
C HIS A 216 4.96 -0.94 19.22
N GLY A 217 4.14 -1.78 19.87
CA GLY A 217 4.13 -3.23 19.66
C GLY A 217 3.88 -3.67 18.22
N LEU A 218 2.97 -2.99 17.49
CA LEU A 218 2.74 -3.30 16.06
C LEU A 218 3.94 -2.94 15.18
N VAL A 219 4.69 -1.89 15.52
CA VAL A 219 5.90 -1.51 14.77
C VAL A 219 6.95 -2.62 14.91
N ARG A 220 7.20 -3.05 16.13
CA ARG A 220 8.12 -4.19 16.36
C ARG A 220 7.65 -5.46 15.65
N GLU A 221 6.37 -5.82 15.79
CA GLU A 221 5.79 -7.01 15.13
C GLU A 221 6.00 -6.99 13.62
N GLY A 222 5.70 -5.88 12.94
CA GLY A 222 5.88 -5.77 11.49
C GLY A 222 7.34 -5.91 11.07
N LEU A 223 8.27 -5.29 11.82
CA LEU A 223 9.71 -5.40 11.58
C LEU A 223 10.24 -6.82 11.85
N GLU A 224 9.77 -7.49 12.91
CA GLU A 224 10.11 -8.88 13.22
C GLU A 224 9.62 -9.84 12.14
N LYS A 225 8.44 -9.60 11.57
CA LYS A 225 7.94 -10.35 10.40
C LYS A 225 8.81 -10.14 9.15
N ILE A 226 9.28 -8.92 8.91
CA ILE A 226 10.26 -8.66 7.85
C ILE A 226 11.55 -9.42 8.13
N ALA A 227 12.11 -9.36 9.34
CA ALA A 227 13.31 -10.07 9.76
C ALA A 227 13.20 -11.60 9.51
N LYS A 228 12.05 -12.18 9.85
CA LYS A 228 11.76 -13.59 9.61
C LYS A 228 11.93 -13.99 8.15
N HIS A 229 11.47 -13.15 7.21
CA HIS A 229 11.53 -13.46 5.78
C HIS A 229 12.84 -13.03 5.11
N PHE A 230 13.65 -12.21 5.78
CA PHE A 230 14.99 -11.80 5.33
C PHE A 230 16.11 -12.35 6.24
N ALA A 231 15.94 -13.55 6.81
CA ALA A 231 16.91 -14.14 7.74
C ALA A 231 18.24 -14.54 7.08
N SER A 232 18.32 -14.66 5.77
CA SER A 232 19.55 -14.91 5.00
C SER A 232 19.34 -14.47 3.54
N GLU A 233 20.44 -14.35 2.78
CA GLU A 233 20.40 -14.03 1.34
C GLU A 233 19.61 -15.06 0.50
N THR A 234 19.50 -16.29 0.97
CA THR A 234 18.77 -17.39 0.31
C THR A 234 17.36 -17.59 0.87
N HIS A 235 16.89 -16.74 1.80
CA HIS A 235 15.56 -16.84 2.37
C HIS A 235 14.47 -16.30 1.41
N LEU A 236 13.20 -16.42 1.82
CA LEU A 236 12.06 -16.09 0.96
C LEU A 236 12.04 -14.61 0.50
N GLY A 237 12.31 -13.66 1.40
CA GLY A 237 12.27 -12.24 1.07
C GLY A 237 13.21 -11.87 -0.08
N PRO A 238 14.53 -12.13 0.01
CA PRO A 238 15.46 -11.88 -1.09
C PRO A 238 15.12 -12.63 -2.38
N LYS A 239 14.64 -13.87 -2.29
CA LYS A 239 14.16 -14.62 -3.46
C LYS A 239 12.98 -13.94 -4.13
N PHE A 240 12.00 -13.48 -3.35
CA PHE A 240 10.83 -12.78 -3.87
C PHE A 240 11.19 -11.46 -4.58
N VAL A 241 12.20 -10.74 -4.09
CA VAL A 241 12.71 -9.55 -4.78
C VAL A 241 13.22 -9.90 -6.18
N ALA A 242 14.01 -10.97 -6.30
CA ALA A 242 14.54 -11.43 -7.57
C ALA A 242 13.46 -12.05 -8.48
N ASP A 243 12.46 -12.72 -7.90
CA ASP A 243 11.31 -13.27 -8.63
C ASP A 243 10.43 -12.17 -9.21
N PHE A 244 10.18 -11.11 -8.44
CA PHE A 244 9.41 -9.96 -8.93
C PHE A 244 10.10 -9.26 -10.11
N GLU A 245 11.44 -9.12 -10.07
CA GLU A 245 12.22 -8.55 -11.17
C GLU A 245 12.43 -9.53 -12.34
N GLU A 246 11.95 -10.78 -12.24
CA GLU A 246 12.05 -11.84 -13.28
C GLU A 246 13.48 -12.12 -13.73
N LEU A 247 14.45 -11.99 -12.82
CA LEU A 247 15.84 -12.29 -13.14
C LEU A 247 16.03 -13.79 -13.38
N THR A 248 16.46 -14.13 -14.59
CA THR A 248 16.76 -15.51 -15.02
C THR A 248 18.25 -15.84 -14.99
N ASP A 249 19.11 -14.84 -15.10
CA ASP A 249 20.55 -14.97 -14.94
C ASP A 249 20.89 -15.25 -13.47
N LEU A 250 21.60 -16.34 -13.21
CA LEU A 250 21.86 -16.82 -11.85
C LEU A 250 22.78 -15.88 -11.07
N ASP A 251 23.82 -15.35 -11.71
CA ASP A 251 24.78 -14.46 -11.04
C ASP A 251 24.12 -13.12 -10.69
N ALA A 252 23.35 -12.53 -11.63
CA ALA A 252 22.58 -11.32 -11.38
C ALA A 252 21.53 -11.52 -10.28
N ARG A 253 20.91 -12.71 -10.24
CA ARG A 253 19.95 -13.08 -9.23
C ARG A 253 20.57 -13.17 -7.83
N GLU A 254 21.72 -13.84 -7.70
CA GLU A 254 22.45 -13.93 -6.44
C GLU A 254 22.91 -12.57 -5.93
N VAL A 255 23.41 -11.71 -6.82
CA VAL A 255 23.80 -10.33 -6.48
C VAL A 255 22.60 -9.55 -5.93
N LEU A 256 21.43 -9.62 -6.58
CA LEU A 256 20.23 -8.90 -6.12
C LEU A 256 19.71 -9.45 -4.80
N GLN A 257 19.73 -10.77 -4.61
CA GLN A 257 19.32 -11.40 -3.36
C GLN A 257 20.21 -10.98 -2.19
N ARG A 258 21.52 -10.97 -2.39
CA ARG A 258 22.49 -10.49 -1.39
C ARG A 258 22.28 -9.01 -1.06
N ASP A 259 22.15 -8.16 -2.06
CA ASP A 259 21.91 -6.71 -1.88
C ASP A 259 20.62 -6.46 -1.08
N ALA A 260 19.55 -7.19 -1.42
CA ALA A 260 18.28 -7.09 -0.71
C ALA A 260 18.40 -7.54 0.76
N TYR A 261 19.07 -8.66 1.02
CA TYR A 261 19.35 -9.15 2.37
C TYR A 261 20.17 -8.14 3.18
N GLU A 262 21.31 -7.71 2.65
CA GLU A 262 22.25 -6.81 3.35
C GLU A 262 21.59 -5.49 3.74
N LYS A 263 20.80 -4.89 2.83
CA LYS A 263 20.11 -3.62 3.10
C LYS A 263 19.02 -3.77 4.17
N VAL A 264 18.19 -4.82 4.08
CA VAL A 264 17.15 -5.07 5.06
C VAL A 264 17.76 -5.40 6.41
N ASN A 265 18.77 -6.28 6.45
CA ASN A 265 19.44 -6.66 7.70
C ASN A 265 20.10 -5.46 8.37
N TYR A 266 20.79 -4.60 7.60
CA TYR A 266 21.41 -3.38 8.14
C TYR A 266 20.39 -2.43 8.78
N LEU A 267 19.22 -2.23 8.13
CA LEU A 267 18.12 -1.47 8.72
C LEU A 267 17.65 -2.09 10.05
N LEU A 268 17.43 -3.40 10.06
CA LEU A 268 16.92 -4.12 11.25
C LEU A 268 17.91 -4.14 12.41
N GLU A 269 19.21 -4.28 12.14
CA GLU A 269 20.28 -4.15 13.13
C GLU A 269 20.30 -2.76 13.75
N LYS A 270 20.21 -1.70 12.94
CA LYS A 270 20.15 -0.31 13.43
C LYS A 270 18.93 -0.02 14.29
N LEU A 271 17.84 -0.75 14.07
CA LEU A 271 16.60 -0.67 14.84
C LEU A 271 16.55 -1.66 16.01
N CYS A 272 17.62 -2.42 16.27
CA CYS A 272 17.72 -3.43 17.32
C CYS A 272 16.60 -4.48 17.27
N ILE A 273 16.27 -4.93 16.06
CA ILE A 273 15.31 -6.03 15.83
C ILE A 273 16.03 -7.37 15.72
N VAL A 274 17.23 -7.40 15.15
CA VAL A 274 18.10 -8.56 14.98
C VAL A 274 19.49 -8.27 15.53
#